data_e3f62ad822431a1e55e6dde220ebab23
#
_entry.id   e3f62ad822431a1e55e6dde220ebab23
#
_cell.length_a   1.000
_cell.length_b   1.000
_cell.length_c   1.000
_cell.angle_alpha   90.00
_cell.angle_beta   90.00
_cell.angle_gamma   90.00
#
_symmetry.space_group_name_H-M   'P 1'
#
loop_
_entity.id
_entity.type
_entity.pdbx_description
1 polymer ?
#
loop_
_entity_poly.entity_id
_entity_poly.type
_entity_poly.pdbx_seq_one_letter_code
_entity_poly.pdbx_strand_id
1 'polypeptide(L)'
;MIKSKKLVITAALCAFTAAFSFAQEVTFENKLSSDIVNIEITDDKTESSFAGITNEATAEYTSDKLDMGLTLITEVTKDEDSLAIGSDAFVDDYFIEFRPVSLLGIGFHKGYNAAGAFLPCLDSEIEASNFGSDLGVFIYPLEGLVISGGVDFISYLGKDDTKPLVNFGAEYTFEELISFGAAFRNVASDDCTIGAYASFTGVEGLTLNGGFTYNGEIEDFNIAGNLINAAVMFDKDAIGIYADVVYAAGGDEDDSNELYTAVNVSYQITDPLSASLYGSFTNDFDNDDSWCIGINPNVSYDLNEHNSVGCGVYVNIMKEAKNISFPVFWKYVF
;
A
#
# COMPACT_ATOMS: atom_id res chain seq x y z
N MET A 1 -22.72 -3.70 -12.50
CA MET A 1 -21.31 -3.60 -12.13
C MET A 1 -20.36 -3.37 -13.30
N ILE A 2 -20.37 -4.17 -14.40
CA ILE A 2 -19.42 -4.00 -15.54
C ILE A 2 -19.53 -2.64 -16.25
N LYS A 3 -20.72 -2.01 -16.31
CA LYS A 3 -20.89 -0.73 -17.01
C LYS A 3 -20.30 0.48 -16.26
N SER A 4 -20.30 0.46 -14.93
CA SER A 4 -19.72 1.53 -14.11
C SER A 4 -18.18 1.50 -14.16
N LYS A 5 -17.56 0.32 -14.06
CA LYS A 5 -16.11 0.16 -14.19
C LYS A 5 -15.59 0.68 -15.55
N LYS A 6 -16.29 0.37 -16.66
CA LYS A 6 -15.91 0.90 -17.98
C LYS A 6 -16.00 2.43 -18.07
N LEU A 7 -16.96 3.04 -17.41
CA LEU A 7 -17.11 4.50 -17.42
C LEU A 7 -15.96 5.17 -16.65
N VAL A 8 -15.56 4.62 -15.50
CA VAL A 8 -14.44 5.12 -14.69
C VAL A 8 -13.13 5.00 -15.45
N ILE A 9 -12.85 3.82 -16.04
CA ILE A 9 -11.65 3.60 -16.85
C ILE A 9 -11.59 4.58 -18.04
N THR A 10 -12.72 4.80 -18.73
CA THR A 10 -12.76 5.73 -19.84
C THR A 10 -12.55 7.17 -19.38
N ALA A 11 -13.13 7.59 -18.27
CA ALA A 11 -12.95 8.92 -17.72
C ALA A 11 -11.50 9.15 -17.25
N ALA A 12 -10.91 8.18 -16.58
CA ALA A 12 -9.50 8.22 -16.17
C ALA A 12 -8.56 8.30 -17.38
N LEU A 13 -8.74 7.45 -18.39
CA LEU A 13 -7.96 7.50 -19.63
C LEU A 13 -8.12 8.83 -20.39
N CYS A 14 -9.31 9.43 -20.41
CA CYS A 14 -9.53 10.74 -21.03
C CYS A 14 -8.85 11.87 -20.23
N ALA A 15 -8.87 11.80 -18.90
CA ALA A 15 -8.16 12.74 -18.04
C ALA A 15 -6.66 12.63 -18.23
N PHE A 16 -6.14 11.40 -18.27
CA PHE A 16 -4.71 11.12 -18.55
C PHE A 16 -4.28 11.66 -19.91
N THR A 17 -5.03 11.36 -20.98
CA THR A 17 -4.69 11.88 -22.34
C THR A 17 -4.72 13.40 -22.42
N ALA A 18 -5.59 14.06 -21.66
CA ALA A 18 -5.60 15.53 -21.56
C ALA A 18 -4.36 16.05 -20.80
N ALA A 19 -3.97 15.39 -19.69
CA ALA A 19 -2.79 15.75 -18.92
C ALA A 19 -1.49 15.61 -19.72
N PHE A 20 -1.33 14.54 -20.51
CA PHE A 20 -0.17 14.35 -21.41
C PHE A 20 0.02 15.51 -22.43
N SER A 21 -1.05 16.23 -22.76
CA SER A 21 -0.99 17.38 -23.67
C SER A 21 -0.40 18.64 -23.03
N PHE A 22 -0.27 18.68 -21.69
CA PHE A 22 0.21 19.82 -20.90
C PHE A 22 1.40 19.47 -20.02
N ALA A 23 2.03 18.31 -20.22
CA ALA A 23 3.00 17.71 -19.32
C ALA A 23 4.21 18.59 -19.03
N GLN A 24 4.44 18.88 -17.74
CA GLN A 24 5.72 19.30 -17.21
C GLN A 24 6.43 18.18 -16.43
N GLU A 25 5.69 17.30 -15.76
CA GLU A 25 6.26 16.12 -15.08
C GLU A 25 5.24 14.99 -15.09
N VAL A 26 5.53 13.93 -15.85
CA VAL A 26 4.79 12.66 -15.82
C VAL A 26 5.78 11.57 -15.45
N THR A 27 5.49 10.82 -14.43
CA THR A 27 6.20 9.58 -14.10
C THR A 27 5.41 8.38 -14.60
N PHE A 28 6.11 7.40 -15.12
CA PHE A 28 5.53 6.14 -15.52
C PHE A 28 6.39 5.00 -14.99
N GLU A 29 5.75 4.09 -14.29
CA GLU A 29 6.37 2.85 -13.82
C GLU A 29 5.61 1.65 -14.37
N ASN A 30 6.32 0.61 -14.78
CA ASN A 30 5.73 -0.67 -15.16
C ASN A 30 6.54 -1.80 -14.53
N LYS A 31 5.88 -2.65 -13.77
CA LYS A 31 6.47 -3.81 -13.09
C LYS A 31 5.80 -5.08 -13.59
N LEU A 32 6.57 -5.96 -14.19
CA LEU A 32 6.16 -7.31 -14.53
C LEU A 32 6.77 -8.26 -13.51
N SER A 33 5.94 -9.02 -12.82
CA SER A 33 6.37 -9.96 -11.79
C SER A 33 5.73 -11.34 -12.00
N SER A 34 6.38 -12.36 -11.51
CA SER A 34 5.87 -13.73 -11.51
C SER A 34 6.55 -14.54 -10.40
N ASP A 35 5.77 -15.33 -9.70
CA ASP A 35 6.27 -16.47 -8.94
C ASP A 35 6.36 -17.68 -9.87
N ILE A 36 7.56 -17.94 -10.39
CA ILE A 36 7.77 -19.01 -11.41
C ILE A 36 7.33 -20.36 -10.89
N VAL A 37 7.60 -20.64 -9.61
CA VAL A 37 7.21 -21.86 -8.93
C VAL A 37 6.84 -21.53 -7.49
N ASN A 38 5.70 -22.03 -7.07
CA ASN A 38 5.28 -22.06 -5.68
C ASN A 38 5.22 -23.53 -5.22
N ILE A 39 5.83 -23.84 -4.09
CA ILE A 39 5.89 -25.19 -3.50
C ILE A 39 5.27 -25.13 -2.12
N GLU A 40 4.16 -25.82 -1.94
CA GLU A 40 3.53 -26.01 -0.63
C GLU A 40 3.92 -27.39 -0.08
N ILE A 41 4.41 -27.40 1.16
CA ILE A 41 4.79 -28.60 1.89
C ILE A 41 3.99 -28.64 3.17
N THR A 42 3.13 -29.67 3.30
CA THR A 42 2.40 -30.02 4.51
C THR A 42 2.85 -31.39 5.01
N ASP A 43 2.40 -31.81 6.18
CA ASP A 43 2.72 -33.14 6.72
C ASP A 43 2.27 -34.29 5.82
N ASP A 44 1.20 -34.08 5.05
CA ASP A 44 0.56 -35.12 4.24
C ASP A 44 0.93 -35.07 2.75
N LYS A 45 1.37 -33.88 2.24
CA LYS A 45 1.59 -33.68 0.80
C LYS A 45 2.66 -32.64 0.48
N THR A 46 3.17 -32.73 -0.73
CA THR A 46 3.95 -31.66 -1.37
C THR A 46 3.33 -31.35 -2.73
N GLU A 47 2.95 -30.12 -2.92
CA GLU A 47 2.34 -29.64 -4.17
C GLU A 47 3.21 -28.54 -4.80
N SER A 48 3.16 -28.42 -6.10
CA SER A 48 3.81 -27.32 -6.80
C SER A 48 2.87 -26.71 -7.82
N SER A 49 2.85 -25.38 -7.88
CA SER A 49 2.02 -24.62 -8.82
C SER A 49 2.81 -23.48 -9.45
N PHE A 50 2.29 -22.96 -10.54
CA PHE A 50 2.70 -21.69 -11.13
C PHE A 50 1.73 -20.63 -10.64
N ALA A 51 2.22 -19.60 -9.97
CA ALA A 51 1.36 -18.59 -9.31
C ALA A 51 0.75 -17.59 -10.32
N GLY A 52 1.33 -17.44 -11.51
CA GLY A 52 0.83 -16.51 -12.51
C GLY A 52 1.84 -15.44 -12.89
N ILE A 53 1.37 -14.49 -13.69
CA ILE A 53 2.13 -13.29 -14.09
C ILE A 53 1.27 -12.08 -13.76
N THR A 54 1.83 -11.13 -13.03
CA THR A 54 1.21 -9.85 -12.73
C THR A 54 1.96 -8.74 -13.44
N ASN A 55 1.23 -7.87 -14.11
CA ASN A 55 1.76 -6.63 -14.66
C ASN A 55 1.05 -5.46 -14.02
N GLU A 56 1.80 -4.63 -13.34
CA GLU A 56 1.36 -3.40 -12.69
C GLU A 56 1.92 -2.22 -13.47
N ALA A 57 1.05 -1.30 -13.88
CA ALA A 57 1.41 -0.11 -14.63
C ALA A 57 0.86 1.12 -13.92
N THR A 58 1.75 1.96 -13.39
CA THR A 58 1.42 3.19 -12.69
C THR A 58 1.84 4.38 -13.51
N ALA A 59 0.98 5.38 -13.58
CA ALA A 59 1.28 6.66 -14.20
C ALA A 59 0.79 7.80 -13.31
N GLU A 60 1.65 8.77 -13.05
CA GLU A 60 1.33 9.92 -12.22
C GLU A 60 1.66 11.23 -12.94
N TYR A 61 0.90 12.25 -12.63
CA TYR A 61 1.11 13.61 -13.08
C TYR A 61 0.92 14.57 -11.91
N THR A 62 1.90 15.44 -11.69
CA THR A 62 1.85 16.45 -10.65
C THR A 62 2.14 17.83 -11.21
N SER A 63 1.35 18.81 -10.80
CA SER A 63 1.56 20.24 -11.06
C SER A 63 0.96 21.08 -9.93
N ASP A 64 1.19 22.40 -9.95
CA ASP A 64 0.61 23.33 -8.97
C ASP A 64 -0.93 23.28 -8.87
N LYS A 65 -1.61 22.85 -9.94
CA LYS A 65 -3.07 22.88 -10.06
C LYS A 65 -3.75 21.54 -10.19
N LEU A 66 -3.02 20.52 -10.59
CA LEU A 66 -3.55 19.20 -10.86
C LEU A 66 -2.55 18.15 -10.42
N ASP A 67 -3.02 17.24 -9.61
CA ASP A 67 -2.32 16.04 -9.18
C ASP A 67 -3.20 14.84 -9.50
N MET A 68 -2.66 13.81 -10.13
CA MET A 68 -3.44 12.65 -10.53
C MET A 68 -2.56 11.42 -10.69
N GLY A 69 -3.10 10.27 -10.34
CA GLY A 69 -2.46 8.97 -10.49
C GLY A 69 -3.45 7.92 -11.00
N LEU A 70 -2.89 6.89 -11.61
CA LEU A 70 -3.63 5.71 -12.06
C LEU A 70 -2.71 4.50 -12.02
N THR A 71 -3.14 3.46 -11.33
CA THR A 71 -2.50 2.14 -11.33
C THR A 71 -3.42 1.11 -11.97
N LEU A 72 -2.90 0.39 -12.94
CA LEU A 72 -3.58 -0.70 -13.65
C LEU A 72 -2.87 -2.00 -13.37
N ILE A 73 -3.60 -3.00 -12.90
CA ILE A 73 -3.11 -4.37 -12.73
C ILE A 73 -3.70 -5.27 -13.79
N THR A 74 -2.84 -6.09 -14.39
CA THR A 74 -3.24 -7.17 -15.30
C THR A 74 -2.63 -8.46 -14.79
N GLU A 75 -3.47 -9.43 -14.51
CA GLU A 75 -3.06 -10.74 -14.01
C GLU A 75 -3.34 -11.82 -15.02
N VAL A 76 -2.40 -12.74 -15.16
CA VAL A 76 -2.55 -13.99 -15.94
C VAL A 76 -2.36 -15.14 -14.96
N THR A 77 -3.44 -15.81 -14.64
CA THR A 77 -3.46 -16.92 -13.69
C THR A 77 -3.82 -18.23 -14.40
N LYS A 78 -3.32 -19.33 -13.89
CA LYS A 78 -3.73 -20.66 -14.31
C LYS A 78 -4.86 -21.13 -13.39
N ASP A 79 -5.97 -21.53 -14.00
CA ASP A 79 -7.05 -22.18 -13.25
C ASP A 79 -6.57 -23.55 -12.71
N GLU A 80 -6.70 -23.76 -11.41
CA GLU A 80 -6.18 -24.95 -10.72
C GLU A 80 -6.85 -26.25 -11.25
N ASP A 81 -8.12 -26.17 -11.65
CA ASP A 81 -8.93 -27.32 -12.09
C ASP A 81 -8.93 -27.54 -13.61
N SER A 82 -8.29 -26.66 -14.37
CA SER A 82 -8.29 -26.73 -15.83
C SER A 82 -6.95 -26.32 -16.43
N LEU A 83 -6.69 -26.72 -17.69
CA LEU A 83 -5.56 -26.19 -18.47
C LEU A 83 -5.84 -24.78 -19.02
N ALA A 84 -6.95 -24.16 -18.61
CA ALA A 84 -7.30 -22.82 -19.04
C ALA A 84 -6.42 -21.77 -18.36
N ILE A 85 -6.01 -20.78 -19.12
CA ILE A 85 -5.34 -19.59 -18.65
C ILE A 85 -6.41 -18.49 -18.53
N GLY A 86 -6.63 -18.00 -17.31
CA GLY A 86 -7.44 -16.82 -17.05
C GLY A 86 -6.61 -15.55 -17.21
N SER A 87 -7.23 -14.46 -17.57
CA SER A 87 -6.63 -13.13 -17.50
C SER A 87 -7.66 -12.12 -16.99
N ASP A 88 -7.28 -11.35 -15.99
CA ASP A 88 -8.06 -10.24 -15.47
C ASP A 88 -7.28 -8.94 -15.60
N ALA A 89 -7.98 -7.84 -15.80
CA ALA A 89 -7.43 -6.50 -15.80
C ALA A 89 -8.36 -5.59 -15.00
N PHE A 90 -7.81 -4.89 -14.04
CA PHE A 90 -8.58 -3.97 -13.19
C PHE A 90 -7.78 -2.70 -12.88
N VAL A 91 -8.47 -1.68 -12.45
CA VAL A 91 -7.88 -0.47 -11.87
C VAL A 91 -7.68 -0.78 -10.39
N ASP A 92 -6.44 -0.72 -9.97
CA ASP A 92 -6.06 -0.94 -8.58
C ASP A 92 -6.24 0.35 -7.78
N ASP A 93 -5.57 1.41 -8.20
CA ASP A 93 -5.68 2.73 -7.60
C ASP A 93 -5.86 3.81 -8.66
N TYR A 94 -6.55 4.89 -8.27
CA TYR A 94 -6.63 6.11 -9.07
C TYR A 94 -7.02 7.29 -8.18
N PHE A 95 -6.42 8.42 -8.43
CA PHE A 95 -6.80 9.65 -7.75
C PHE A 95 -6.70 10.86 -8.68
N ILE A 96 -7.47 11.91 -8.36
CA ILE A 96 -7.37 13.22 -9.00
C ILE A 96 -7.57 14.28 -7.92
N GLU A 97 -6.70 15.28 -7.85
CA GLU A 97 -6.89 16.49 -7.07
C GLU A 97 -6.73 17.71 -7.98
N PHE A 98 -7.73 18.57 -7.99
CA PHE A 98 -7.70 19.85 -8.67
C PHE A 98 -7.60 21.00 -7.67
N ARG A 99 -6.60 21.86 -7.82
CA ARG A 99 -6.34 23.02 -6.98
C ARG A 99 -6.65 24.31 -7.75
N PRO A 100 -7.90 24.82 -7.71
CA PRO A 100 -8.27 26.06 -8.37
C PRO A 100 -7.51 27.27 -7.84
N VAL A 101 -7.19 27.24 -6.56
CA VAL A 101 -6.36 28.22 -5.85
C VAL A 101 -5.45 27.49 -4.87
N SER A 102 -4.35 28.11 -4.46
CA SER A 102 -3.36 27.49 -3.56
C SER A 102 -3.90 27.06 -2.18
N LEU A 103 -5.02 27.64 -1.76
CA LEU A 103 -5.64 27.35 -0.47
C LEU A 103 -6.69 26.24 -0.51
N LEU A 104 -7.09 25.77 -1.70
CA LEU A 104 -8.22 24.85 -1.86
C LEU A 104 -7.91 23.77 -2.89
N GLY A 105 -8.09 22.51 -2.51
CA GLY A 105 -8.13 21.36 -3.37
C GLY A 105 -9.51 20.71 -3.38
N ILE A 106 -9.88 20.12 -4.50
CA ILE A 106 -11.04 19.25 -4.66
C ILE A 106 -10.51 17.95 -5.24
N GLY A 107 -10.66 16.87 -4.50
CA GLY A 107 -10.12 15.57 -4.84
C GLY A 107 -11.20 14.52 -5.09
N PHE A 108 -10.82 13.54 -5.87
CA PHE A 108 -11.58 12.33 -6.12
C PHE A 108 -10.62 11.15 -5.90
N HIS A 109 -10.93 10.25 -4.98
CA HIS A 109 -10.05 9.18 -4.50
C HIS A 109 -8.65 9.65 -4.02
N LYS A 110 -8.45 10.94 -3.81
CA LYS A 110 -7.19 11.46 -3.25
C LYS A 110 -7.19 11.27 -1.74
N GLY A 111 -6.22 10.50 -1.27
CA GLY A 111 -5.91 10.36 0.14
C GLY A 111 -4.77 11.26 0.58
N TYR A 112 -4.74 11.58 1.86
CA TYR A 112 -3.60 12.14 2.55
C TYR A 112 -3.26 11.24 3.73
N ASN A 113 -1.99 10.99 3.92
CA ASN A 113 -1.51 10.21 5.05
C ASN A 113 -1.75 11.01 6.34
N ALA A 114 -2.87 10.77 6.99
CA ALA A 114 -3.32 11.54 8.15
C ALA A 114 -3.27 10.74 9.45
N ALA A 115 -3.02 9.43 9.39
CA ALA A 115 -2.85 8.62 10.59
C ALA A 115 -1.96 7.43 10.32
N GLY A 116 -0.90 7.32 10.88
CA GLY A 116 -0.04 6.49 10.98
C GLY A 116 0.75 5.54 10.65
N ALA A 117 0.32 4.62 10.14
CA ALA A 117 1.20 3.54 9.84
C ALA A 117 1.80 3.70 8.47
N PHE A 118 2.97 4.16 8.42
CA PHE A 118 3.82 3.81 7.32
C PHE A 118 4.48 2.47 7.70
N LEU A 119 4.15 1.41 6.96
CA LEU A 119 4.73 0.07 7.13
C LEU A 119 5.64 -0.23 5.94
N PRO A 120 6.90 0.21 5.97
CA PRO A 120 7.78 0.20 4.80
C PRO A 120 8.12 -1.21 4.31
N CYS A 121 8.02 -2.20 5.17
CA CYS A 121 8.31 -3.59 4.80
C CYS A 121 7.11 -4.32 4.24
N LEU A 122 5.91 -3.84 4.50
CA LEU A 122 4.67 -4.47 4.07
C LEU A 122 4.17 -3.96 2.72
N ASP A 123 4.50 -2.73 2.37
CA ASP A 123 3.84 -2.01 1.28
C ASP A 123 2.31 -1.94 1.49
N SER A 124 1.90 -1.93 2.75
CA SER A 124 0.50 -1.95 3.20
C SER A 124 0.22 -0.77 4.10
N GLU A 125 -1.00 -0.27 4.04
CA GLU A 125 -1.47 0.85 4.86
C GLU A 125 -2.43 0.36 5.94
N ILE A 126 -2.31 0.93 7.15
CA ILE A 126 -3.35 0.79 8.17
C ILE A 126 -4.55 1.63 7.75
N GLU A 127 -5.75 1.12 7.87
CA GLU A 127 -6.96 1.71 7.28
C GLU A 127 -7.13 3.20 7.59
N ALA A 128 -6.95 3.69 8.74
CA ALA A 128 -7.07 5.13 9.03
C ALA A 128 -5.82 5.96 8.69
N SER A 129 -4.76 5.35 8.13
CA SER A 129 -3.54 6.06 7.76
C SER A 129 -3.70 6.89 6.50
N ASN A 130 -4.57 6.46 5.61
CA ASN A 130 -4.88 7.15 4.38
C ASN A 130 -6.28 7.78 4.46
N PHE A 131 -6.33 9.10 4.33
CA PHE A 131 -7.58 9.85 4.30
C PHE A 131 -8.06 9.97 2.85
N GLY A 132 -8.46 8.85 2.26
CA GLY A 132 -9.10 8.78 0.95
C GLY A 132 -10.61 8.94 1.06
N SER A 133 -11.21 9.66 0.11
CA SER A 133 -12.66 9.74 -0.05
C SER A 133 -13.02 9.74 -1.52
N ASP A 134 -14.22 9.22 -1.85
CA ASP A 134 -14.75 9.30 -3.20
C ASP A 134 -14.79 10.75 -3.71
N LEU A 135 -15.17 11.69 -2.82
CA LEU A 135 -15.11 13.12 -3.08
C LEU A 135 -14.62 13.84 -1.82
N GLY A 136 -13.50 14.52 -1.93
CA GLY A 136 -12.88 15.26 -0.84
C GLY A 136 -12.64 16.74 -1.14
N VAL A 137 -12.60 17.53 -0.09
CA VAL A 137 -12.17 18.93 -0.11
C VAL A 137 -10.96 19.07 0.80
N PHE A 138 -9.91 19.72 0.31
CA PHE A 138 -8.66 19.94 1.01
C PHE A 138 -8.43 21.44 1.18
N ILE A 139 -8.04 21.85 2.37
CA ILE A 139 -7.75 23.24 2.70
C ILE A 139 -6.30 23.32 3.16
N TYR A 140 -5.55 24.21 2.55
CA TYR A 140 -4.12 24.48 2.79
C TYR A 140 -3.94 25.85 3.45
N PRO A 141 -4.31 26.05 4.74
CA PRO A 141 -4.39 27.38 5.34
C PRO A 141 -3.02 28.01 5.62
N LEU A 142 -1.98 27.18 5.72
CA LEU A 142 -0.59 27.60 5.86
C LEU A 142 0.33 26.49 5.34
N GLU A 143 1.59 26.81 5.13
CA GLU A 143 2.60 25.85 4.70
C GLU A 143 2.70 24.67 5.68
N GLY A 144 2.72 23.45 5.14
CA GLY A 144 2.78 22.23 5.92
C GLY A 144 1.44 21.77 6.54
N LEU A 145 0.37 22.56 6.54
CA LEU A 145 -0.92 22.17 7.11
C LEU A 145 -1.94 21.84 6.02
N VAL A 146 -2.46 20.63 6.08
CA VAL A 146 -3.61 20.16 5.30
C VAL A 146 -4.75 19.82 6.23
N ILE A 147 -5.93 20.32 5.93
CA ILE A 147 -7.19 19.94 6.60
C ILE A 147 -8.10 19.41 5.52
N SER A 148 -8.67 18.24 5.71
CA SER A 148 -9.49 17.57 4.72
C SER A 148 -10.83 17.12 5.29
N GLY A 149 -11.81 17.03 4.40
CA GLY A 149 -13.11 16.43 4.67
C GLY A 149 -13.68 15.85 3.40
N GLY A 150 -14.34 14.70 3.49
CA GLY A 150 -14.85 14.03 2.32
C GLY A 150 -16.00 13.09 2.62
N VAL A 151 -16.51 12.50 1.55
CA VAL A 151 -17.61 11.54 1.59
C VAL A 151 -17.31 10.35 0.69
N ASP A 152 -17.65 9.16 1.17
CA ASP A 152 -17.61 7.91 0.44
C ASP A 152 -19.03 7.52 0.07
N PHE A 153 -19.29 7.36 -1.20
CA PHE A 153 -20.63 7.04 -1.70
C PHE A 153 -20.62 6.01 -2.84
N ILE A 154 -19.50 5.80 -3.53
CA ILE A 154 -19.45 4.88 -4.70
C ILE A 154 -19.70 3.45 -4.26
N SER A 155 -19.13 3.02 -3.15
CA SER A 155 -19.32 1.67 -2.59
C SER A 155 -20.77 1.38 -2.23
N TYR A 156 -21.58 2.42 -2.08
CA TYR A 156 -22.98 2.36 -1.68
C TYR A 156 -23.96 2.60 -2.83
N LEU A 157 -23.47 2.94 -4.02
CA LEU A 157 -24.34 3.14 -5.19
C LEU A 157 -25.08 1.84 -5.54
N GLY A 158 -26.41 1.90 -5.45
CA GLY A 158 -27.27 0.77 -5.77
C GLY A 158 -27.55 -0.18 -4.61
N LYS A 159 -27.13 0.14 -3.39
CA LYS A 159 -27.57 -0.56 -2.17
C LYS A 159 -28.68 0.23 -1.50
N ASP A 160 -29.77 -0.47 -1.14
CA ASP A 160 -30.89 0.12 -0.40
C ASP A 160 -30.44 0.38 1.07
N ASP A 161 -30.89 1.51 1.64
CA ASP A 161 -30.70 1.90 3.05
C ASP A 161 -29.26 2.25 3.50
N THR A 162 -28.33 2.49 2.57
CA THR A 162 -26.96 2.93 2.93
C THR A 162 -26.83 4.45 2.95
N LYS A 163 -26.13 4.97 3.95
CA LYS A 163 -25.80 6.39 4.07
C LYS A 163 -24.38 6.64 3.58
N PRO A 164 -24.12 7.77 2.91
CA PRO A 164 -22.75 8.17 2.63
C PRO A 164 -21.92 8.25 3.91
N LEU A 165 -20.73 7.70 3.91
CA LEU A 165 -19.79 7.80 5.00
C LEU A 165 -19.04 9.13 4.90
N VAL A 166 -18.77 9.73 6.04
CA VAL A 166 -18.13 11.05 6.13
C VAL A 166 -16.78 10.87 6.80
N ASN A 167 -15.75 11.47 6.20
CA ASN A 167 -14.37 11.40 6.66
C ASN A 167 -13.82 12.80 6.93
N PHE A 168 -12.92 12.92 7.92
CA PHE A 168 -12.19 14.14 8.25
C PHE A 168 -10.74 13.81 8.57
N GLY A 169 -9.84 14.73 8.26
CA GLY A 169 -8.44 14.58 8.62
C GLY A 169 -7.71 15.91 8.69
N ALA A 170 -6.60 15.90 9.37
CA ALA A 170 -5.65 17.00 9.39
C ALA A 170 -4.23 16.45 9.51
N GLU A 171 -3.32 17.03 8.76
CA GLU A 171 -1.88 16.72 8.80
C GLU A 171 -1.10 18.02 8.88
N TYR A 172 -0.07 18.04 9.70
CA TYR A 172 0.86 19.16 9.80
C TYR A 172 2.30 18.67 9.75
N THR A 173 3.06 19.21 8.82
CA THR A 173 4.51 19.00 8.68
C THR A 173 5.26 20.28 9.05
N PHE A 174 6.09 20.21 10.07
CA PHE A 174 6.92 21.31 10.54
C PHE A 174 8.34 21.20 9.96
N GLU A 175 8.73 22.17 9.13
CA GLU A 175 10.08 22.31 8.54
C GLU A 175 10.63 21.00 7.93
N GLU A 176 9.77 20.13 7.41
CA GLU A 176 10.13 18.81 6.89
C GLU A 176 10.84 17.90 7.93
N LEU A 177 10.79 18.26 9.22
CA LEU A 177 11.46 17.53 10.29
C LEU A 177 10.51 16.62 11.07
N ILE A 178 9.31 17.11 11.32
CA ILE A 178 8.30 16.40 12.10
C ILE A 178 6.95 16.56 11.40
N SER A 179 6.29 15.44 11.13
CA SER A 179 4.91 15.42 10.70
C SER A 179 4.04 14.77 11.78
N PHE A 180 2.82 15.23 11.92
CA PHE A 180 1.81 14.57 12.71
C PHE A 180 0.45 14.79 12.09
N GLY A 181 -0.41 13.80 12.24
CA GLY A 181 -1.74 13.85 11.67
C GLY A 181 -2.75 13.03 12.46
N ALA A 182 -3.99 13.27 12.16
CA ALA A 182 -5.12 12.48 12.65
C ALA A 182 -6.21 12.39 11.59
N ALA A 183 -6.84 11.23 11.52
CA ALA A 183 -7.95 10.96 10.64
C ALA A 183 -9.13 10.33 11.39
N PHE A 184 -10.32 10.63 10.90
CA PHE A 184 -11.59 10.08 11.36
C PHE A 184 -12.30 9.58 10.12
N ARG A 185 -12.45 8.28 9.98
CA ARG A 185 -13.18 7.65 8.88
C ARG A 185 -14.52 7.14 9.36
N ASN A 186 -15.49 7.12 8.45
CA ASN A 186 -16.82 6.59 8.70
C ASN A 186 -17.51 7.23 9.91
N VAL A 187 -17.31 8.54 10.10
CA VAL A 187 -17.90 9.29 11.22
C VAL A 187 -19.43 9.16 11.21
N ALA A 188 -20.02 8.84 12.34
CA ALA A 188 -21.44 8.52 12.52
C ALA A 188 -21.86 7.13 11.99
N SER A 189 -20.92 6.22 11.76
CA SER A 189 -21.15 4.78 11.62
C SER A 189 -20.70 4.04 12.87
N ASP A 190 -21.19 2.82 13.04
CA ASP A 190 -20.70 1.89 14.08
C ASP A 190 -19.26 1.43 13.75
N ASP A 191 -18.85 1.51 12.47
CA ASP A 191 -17.52 1.17 11.95
C ASP A 191 -16.59 2.40 11.90
N CYS A 192 -16.73 3.34 12.83
CA CYS A 192 -15.88 4.53 12.87
C CYS A 192 -14.44 4.15 13.20
N THR A 193 -13.50 4.54 12.34
CA THR A 193 -12.06 4.37 12.53
C THR A 193 -11.42 5.70 12.88
N ILE A 194 -10.52 5.71 13.86
CA ILE A 194 -9.81 6.92 14.31
C ILE A 194 -8.33 6.59 14.37
N GLY A 195 -7.51 7.34 13.64
CA GLY A 195 -6.07 7.19 13.68
C GLY A 195 -5.33 8.48 13.98
N ALA A 196 -4.12 8.34 14.53
CA ALA A 196 -3.18 9.43 14.73
C ALA A 196 -1.75 8.93 14.59
N TYR A 197 -0.87 9.76 14.03
CA TYR A 197 0.54 9.42 13.86
C TYR A 197 1.47 10.60 14.15
N ALA A 198 2.74 10.25 14.34
CA ALA A 198 3.86 11.17 14.29
C ALA A 198 5.00 10.55 13.48
N SER A 199 5.67 11.37 12.68
CA SER A 199 6.85 11.02 11.91
C SER A 199 7.98 12.00 12.18
N PHE A 200 9.22 11.53 12.29
CA PHE A 200 10.40 12.34 12.47
C PHE A 200 11.43 12.02 11.38
N THR A 201 11.88 13.06 10.67
CA THR A 201 12.85 12.98 9.55
C THR A 201 14.06 13.90 9.75
N GLY A 202 14.26 14.41 10.96
CA GLY A 202 15.29 15.42 11.26
C GLY A 202 16.75 14.95 11.23
N VAL A 203 17.00 13.67 10.91
CA VAL A 203 18.34 13.10 10.72
C VAL A 203 18.45 12.54 9.32
N GLU A 204 19.50 12.95 8.59
CA GLU A 204 19.72 12.49 7.22
C GLU A 204 19.69 10.96 7.09
N GLY A 205 18.85 10.47 6.21
CA GLY A 205 18.64 9.05 5.96
C GLY A 205 17.83 8.31 7.03
N LEU A 206 17.35 8.99 8.09
CA LEU A 206 16.57 8.36 9.15
C LEU A 206 15.14 8.90 9.18
N THR A 207 14.17 8.00 9.11
CA THR A 207 12.76 8.29 9.39
C THR A 207 12.27 7.40 10.54
N LEU A 208 11.60 7.99 11.50
CA LEU A 208 10.93 7.29 12.61
C LEU A 208 9.45 7.59 12.55
N ASN A 209 8.62 6.56 12.52
CA ASN A 209 7.17 6.68 12.52
C ASN A 209 6.59 5.97 13.75
N GLY A 210 5.47 6.49 14.24
CA GLY A 210 4.69 5.82 15.25
C GLY A 210 3.24 6.30 15.20
N GLY A 211 2.31 5.40 15.43
CA GLY A 211 0.90 5.69 15.32
C GLY A 211 0.03 4.79 16.19
N PHE A 212 -1.22 5.21 16.26
CA PHE A 212 -2.30 4.49 16.89
C PHE A 212 -3.54 4.59 16.02
N THR A 213 -4.25 3.48 15.83
CA THR A 213 -5.52 3.44 15.12
C THR A 213 -6.55 2.67 15.93
N TYR A 214 -7.64 3.33 16.29
CA TYR A 214 -8.81 2.70 16.89
C TYR A 214 -9.68 2.10 15.78
N ASN A 215 -10.08 0.84 15.95
CA ASN A 215 -10.88 0.10 14.98
C ASN A 215 -10.27 0.15 13.57
N GLY A 216 -8.99 -0.14 13.49
CA GLY A 216 -8.23 -0.20 12.24
C GLY A 216 -8.13 -1.62 11.71
N GLU A 217 -7.77 -1.72 10.44
CA GLU A 217 -7.59 -2.98 9.74
C GLU A 217 -6.33 -2.93 8.86
N ILE A 218 -5.67 -4.06 8.71
CA ILE A 218 -4.65 -4.30 7.70
C ILE A 218 -5.11 -5.52 6.90
N GLU A 219 -5.80 -5.27 5.79
CA GLU A 219 -6.46 -6.31 4.98
C GLU A 219 -5.51 -7.42 4.54
N ASP A 220 -4.31 -7.08 4.07
CA ASP A 220 -3.33 -8.04 3.55
C ASP A 220 -2.89 -9.08 4.59
N PHE A 221 -3.04 -8.78 5.88
CA PHE A 221 -2.64 -9.63 6.98
C PHE A 221 -3.81 -10.12 7.83
N ASN A 222 -5.03 -9.69 7.50
CA ASN A 222 -6.25 -9.97 8.28
C ASN A 222 -6.10 -9.59 9.76
N ILE A 223 -5.40 -8.47 10.01
CA ILE A 223 -5.17 -7.93 11.35
C ILE A 223 -6.16 -6.80 11.57
N ALA A 224 -6.99 -6.88 12.59
CA ALA A 224 -8.01 -5.89 12.91
C ALA A 224 -8.04 -5.54 14.40
N GLY A 225 -8.57 -4.35 14.74
CA GLY A 225 -8.77 -3.91 16.13
C GLY A 225 -8.09 -2.59 16.45
N ASN A 226 -7.59 -2.46 17.69
CA ASN A 226 -6.85 -1.28 18.12
C ASN A 226 -5.37 -1.46 17.80
N LEU A 227 -4.89 -0.78 16.77
CA LEU A 227 -3.53 -0.93 16.26
C LEU A 227 -2.59 0.07 16.91
N ILE A 228 -1.45 -0.42 17.39
CA ILE A 228 -0.30 0.39 17.79
C ILE A 228 0.86 0.01 16.89
N ASN A 229 1.45 0.98 16.23
CA ASN A 229 2.55 0.72 15.31
C ASN A 229 3.74 1.63 15.54
N ALA A 230 4.91 1.12 15.17
CA ALA A 230 6.13 1.89 15.05
C ALA A 230 6.96 1.38 13.88
N ALA A 231 7.61 2.30 13.17
CA ALA A 231 8.49 1.94 12.07
C ALA A 231 9.76 2.80 12.08
N VAL A 232 10.85 2.20 11.62
CA VAL A 232 12.12 2.88 11.39
C VAL A 232 12.59 2.62 9.96
N MET A 233 12.97 3.68 9.27
CA MET A 233 13.60 3.64 7.96
C MET A 233 14.95 4.31 8.05
N PHE A 234 15.98 3.62 7.62
CA PHE A 234 17.30 4.18 7.48
C PHE A 234 17.82 3.89 6.08
N ASP A 235 18.10 4.95 5.33
CA ASP A 235 18.64 4.86 3.99
C ASP A 235 19.80 5.82 3.86
N LYS A 236 21.01 5.29 3.82
CA LYS A 236 22.22 6.08 3.67
C LYS A 236 23.31 5.32 2.94
N ASP A 237 23.90 5.97 1.93
CA ASP A 237 24.95 5.41 1.08
C ASP A 237 24.50 4.10 0.40
N ALA A 238 25.13 2.99 0.73
CA ALA A 238 24.85 1.68 0.15
C ALA A 238 23.89 0.83 1.00
N ILE A 239 23.42 1.33 2.15
CA ILE A 239 22.64 0.56 3.11
C ILE A 239 21.25 1.15 3.27
N GLY A 240 20.23 0.30 3.05
CA GLY A 240 18.86 0.57 3.45
C GLY A 240 18.42 -0.42 4.55
N ILE A 241 17.77 0.09 5.59
CA ILE A 241 17.17 -0.72 6.66
C ILE A 241 15.76 -0.19 6.88
N TYR A 242 14.79 -1.07 6.77
CA TYR A 242 13.40 -0.80 7.13
C TYR A 242 12.98 -1.81 8.16
N ALA A 243 12.35 -1.36 9.24
CA ALA A 243 11.80 -2.24 10.25
C ALA A 243 10.50 -1.66 10.78
N ASP A 244 9.52 -2.51 11.02
CA ASP A 244 8.25 -2.12 11.57
C ASP A 244 7.71 -3.16 12.57
N VAL A 245 6.80 -2.70 13.39
CA VAL A 245 6.03 -3.50 14.32
C VAL A 245 4.60 -2.95 14.40
N VAL A 246 3.63 -3.84 14.32
CA VAL A 246 2.23 -3.56 14.61
C VAL A 246 1.76 -4.54 15.67
N TYR A 247 1.13 -4.00 16.69
CA TYR A 247 0.39 -4.78 17.67
C TYR A 247 -1.09 -4.40 17.59
N ALA A 248 -1.92 -5.40 17.32
CA ALA A 248 -3.37 -5.28 17.39
C ALA A 248 -3.86 -5.78 18.74
N ALA A 249 -4.64 -4.95 19.43
CA ALA A 249 -5.41 -5.38 20.59
C ALA A 249 -6.84 -5.58 20.14
N GLY A 250 -7.36 -6.77 20.25
CA GLY A 250 -8.73 -7.08 19.87
C GLY A 250 -9.73 -6.08 20.45
N GLY A 251 -10.67 -5.62 19.62
CA GLY A 251 -11.69 -4.64 20.01
C GLY A 251 -12.97 -5.28 20.47
N ASP A 252 -13.37 -6.36 19.84
CA ASP A 252 -14.60 -7.12 20.10
C ASP A 252 -14.29 -8.54 20.61
N GLU A 253 -15.33 -9.28 21.03
CA GLU A 253 -15.18 -10.64 21.63
C GLU A 253 -14.58 -11.68 20.65
N ASP A 254 -14.61 -11.40 19.34
CA ASP A 254 -14.10 -12.26 18.28
C ASP A 254 -12.71 -11.81 17.75
N ASP A 255 -12.22 -10.65 18.17
CA ASP A 255 -10.92 -10.13 17.75
C ASP A 255 -9.78 -10.71 18.57
N SER A 256 -8.72 -11.17 17.92
CA SER A 256 -7.53 -11.71 18.56
C SER A 256 -6.49 -10.61 18.84
N ASN A 257 -5.59 -10.89 19.80
CA ASN A 257 -4.41 -10.07 20.02
C ASN A 257 -3.30 -10.53 19.08
N GLU A 258 -2.88 -9.68 18.14
CA GLU A 258 -1.94 -10.05 17.11
C GLU A 258 -0.68 -9.16 17.12
N LEU A 259 0.45 -9.78 16.80
CA LEU A 259 1.71 -9.10 16.59
C LEU A 259 2.18 -9.35 15.16
N TYR A 260 2.45 -8.29 14.46
CA TYR A 260 3.17 -8.31 13.20
C TYR A 260 4.50 -7.56 13.36
N THR A 261 5.58 -8.07 12.80
CA THR A 261 6.86 -7.37 12.70
C THR A 261 7.58 -7.77 11.43
N ALA A 262 8.23 -6.81 10.79
CA ALA A 262 9.04 -7.04 9.62
C ALA A 262 10.34 -6.25 9.64
N VAL A 263 11.34 -6.77 8.95
CA VAL A 263 12.63 -6.12 8.71
C VAL A 263 13.04 -6.35 7.27
N ASN A 264 13.46 -5.30 6.58
CA ASN A 264 14.12 -5.40 5.28
C ASN A 264 15.48 -4.71 5.35
N VAL A 265 16.52 -5.44 5.01
CA VAL A 265 17.88 -4.90 4.90
C VAL A 265 18.30 -4.98 3.45
N SER A 266 18.66 -3.86 2.85
CA SER A 266 19.17 -3.78 1.48
C SER A 266 20.61 -3.28 1.47
N TYR A 267 21.37 -3.75 0.49
CA TYR A 267 22.75 -3.36 0.29
C TYR A 267 23.07 -3.21 -1.20
N GLN A 268 23.59 -2.05 -1.59
CA GLN A 268 24.13 -1.80 -2.93
C GLN A 268 25.55 -2.40 -3.02
N ILE A 269 25.68 -3.52 -3.71
CA ILE A 269 26.95 -4.22 -3.86
C ILE A 269 27.87 -3.51 -4.85
N THR A 270 27.30 -3.10 -5.98
CA THR A 270 27.91 -2.26 -7.01
C THR A 270 26.83 -1.39 -7.63
N ASP A 271 27.18 -0.37 -8.42
CA ASP A 271 26.18 0.52 -9.03
C ASP A 271 25.00 -0.22 -9.71
N PRO A 272 25.21 -1.31 -10.49
CA PRO A 272 24.07 -2.01 -11.07
C PRO A 272 23.51 -3.15 -10.22
N LEU A 273 24.15 -3.56 -9.10
CA LEU A 273 23.82 -4.78 -8.37
C LEU A 273 23.47 -4.47 -6.92
N SER A 274 22.26 -4.83 -6.50
CA SER A 274 21.82 -4.77 -5.12
C SER A 274 21.33 -6.13 -4.61
N ALA A 275 21.35 -6.31 -3.31
CA ALA A 275 20.75 -7.46 -2.63
C ALA A 275 19.92 -6.97 -1.45
N SER A 276 18.86 -7.70 -1.11
CA SER A 276 18.06 -7.44 0.07
C SER A 276 17.69 -8.73 0.79
N LEU A 277 17.43 -8.59 2.06
CA LEU A 277 16.90 -9.66 2.91
C LEU A 277 15.70 -9.10 3.67
N TYR A 278 14.55 -9.60 3.33
CA TYR A 278 13.32 -9.37 4.07
C TYR A 278 13.06 -10.51 5.04
N GLY A 279 12.60 -10.18 6.24
CA GLY A 279 12.12 -11.13 7.23
C GLY A 279 10.86 -10.61 7.91
N SER A 280 9.88 -11.46 8.13
CA SER A 280 8.65 -11.13 8.85
C SER A 280 8.29 -12.18 9.88
N PHE A 281 7.55 -11.75 10.89
CA PHE A 281 6.97 -12.61 11.89
C PHE A 281 5.57 -12.11 12.23
N THR A 282 4.59 -13.02 12.19
CA THR A 282 3.21 -12.78 12.60
C THR A 282 2.83 -13.80 13.66
N ASN A 283 2.09 -13.39 14.67
CA ASN A 283 1.57 -14.28 15.70
C ASN A 283 0.24 -13.76 16.24
N ASP A 284 -0.74 -14.63 16.30
CA ASP A 284 -1.98 -14.44 17.04
C ASP A 284 -1.80 -15.05 18.43
N PHE A 285 -1.88 -14.26 19.48
CA PHE A 285 -1.66 -14.71 20.86
C PHE A 285 -2.82 -15.51 21.45
N ASP A 286 -3.98 -15.43 20.82
CA ASP A 286 -5.18 -16.14 21.25
C ASP A 286 -5.33 -17.51 20.55
N ASN A 287 -4.43 -17.78 19.57
CA ASN A 287 -4.38 -19.02 18.82
C ASN A 287 -2.93 -19.55 18.73
N ASP A 288 -2.58 -20.52 19.54
CA ASP A 288 -1.24 -21.10 19.66
C ASP A 288 -0.66 -21.65 18.34
N ASP A 289 -1.48 -21.78 17.31
CA ASP A 289 -1.12 -22.44 16.05
C ASP A 289 -0.98 -21.46 14.86
N SER A 290 -1.16 -20.16 15.07
CA SER A 290 -1.27 -19.14 14.00
C SER A 290 0.00 -18.35 13.70
N TRP A 291 1.17 -18.72 14.24
CA TRP A 291 2.40 -18.01 13.92
C TRP A 291 2.89 -18.29 12.49
N CYS A 292 3.46 -17.27 11.88
CA CYS A 292 4.12 -17.36 10.57
C CYS A 292 5.46 -16.63 10.57
N ILE A 293 6.46 -17.21 9.94
CA ILE A 293 7.77 -16.60 9.69
C ILE A 293 7.98 -16.52 8.18
N GLY A 294 8.17 -15.32 7.66
CA GLY A 294 8.54 -15.06 6.27
C GLY A 294 10.03 -14.74 6.14
N ILE A 295 10.70 -15.24 5.11
CA ILE A 295 12.09 -14.90 4.77
C ILE A 295 12.19 -14.78 3.25
N ASN A 296 12.71 -13.64 2.76
CA ASN A 296 12.87 -13.39 1.32
C ASN A 296 14.22 -12.74 1.02
N PRO A 297 15.27 -13.53 0.77
CA PRO A 297 16.48 -13.03 0.11
C PRO A 297 16.19 -12.71 -1.36
N ASN A 298 16.65 -11.56 -1.81
CA ASN A 298 16.42 -11.04 -3.14
C ASN A 298 17.67 -10.40 -3.72
N VAL A 299 17.81 -10.44 -5.05
CA VAL A 299 18.88 -9.78 -5.80
C VAL A 299 18.26 -9.02 -6.96
N SER A 300 18.68 -7.77 -7.15
CA SER A 300 18.26 -6.90 -8.25
C SER A 300 19.48 -6.42 -9.04
N TYR A 301 19.30 -6.28 -10.36
CA TYR A 301 20.31 -5.79 -11.27
C TYR A 301 19.73 -4.74 -12.21
N ASP A 302 20.31 -3.53 -12.19
CA ASP A 302 19.94 -2.43 -13.09
C ASP A 302 20.59 -2.64 -14.45
N LEU A 303 19.77 -2.92 -15.45
CA LEU A 303 20.24 -3.07 -16.85
C LEU A 303 20.64 -1.70 -17.43
N ASN A 304 19.96 -0.66 -17.01
CA ASN A 304 20.25 0.75 -17.34
C ASN A 304 19.41 1.64 -16.37
N GLU A 305 19.48 2.97 -16.56
CA GLU A 305 18.78 3.96 -15.73
C GLU A 305 17.23 3.82 -15.68
N HIS A 306 16.66 3.05 -16.59
CA HIS A 306 15.21 2.86 -16.69
C HIS A 306 14.76 1.42 -16.43
N ASN A 307 15.66 0.45 -16.45
CA ASN A 307 15.28 -0.96 -16.38
C ASN A 307 16.05 -1.70 -15.32
N SER A 308 15.33 -2.43 -14.49
CA SER A 308 15.90 -3.38 -13.53
C SER A 308 15.24 -4.76 -13.65
N VAL A 309 15.98 -5.77 -13.29
CA VAL A 309 15.49 -7.15 -13.18
C VAL A 309 15.91 -7.72 -11.84
N GLY A 310 15.11 -8.61 -11.28
CA GLY A 310 15.47 -9.24 -10.02
C GLY A 310 14.85 -10.61 -9.84
N CYS A 311 15.39 -11.35 -8.88
CA CYS A 311 14.87 -12.63 -8.45
C CYS A 311 15.17 -12.88 -6.99
N GLY A 312 14.39 -13.76 -6.39
CA GLY A 312 14.54 -14.12 -4.99
C GLY A 312 14.04 -15.51 -4.67
N VAL A 313 14.02 -15.79 -3.39
CA VAL A 313 13.37 -16.98 -2.81
C VAL A 313 12.53 -16.49 -1.66
N TYR A 314 11.24 -16.79 -1.67
CA TYR A 314 10.38 -16.48 -0.55
C TYR A 314 10.00 -17.75 0.17
N VAL A 315 10.24 -17.80 1.47
CA VAL A 315 9.94 -18.96 2.33
C VAL A 315 9.02 -18.50 3.46
N ASN A 316 7.84 -19.07 3.51
CA ASN A 316 6.92 -18.94 4.63
C ASN A 316 6.89 -20.23 5.43
N ILE A 317 7.10 -20.13 6.75
CA ILE A 317 7.09 -21.21 7.69
C ILE A 317 5.96 -20.99 8.68
N MET A 318 5.00 -21.91 8.68
CA MET A 318 3.88 -21.99 9.62
C MET A 318 3.96 -23.30 10.37
N LYS A 319 3.19 -23.47 11.42
CA LYS A 319 3.21 -24.68 12.23
C LYS A 319 3.04 -25.97 11.41
N GLU A 320 2.08 -26.00 10.51
CA GLU A 320 1.69 -27.22 9.76
C GLU A 320 2.05 -27.16 8.27
N ALA A 321 2.59 -26.03 7.79
CA ALA A 321 2.89 -25.86 6.38
C ALA A 321 4.16 -25.03 6.15
N LYS A 322 4.77 -25.23 4.99
CA LYS A 322 5.85 -24.38 4.47
C LYS A 322 5.55 -24.06 3.01
N ASN A 323 5.63 -22.79 2.68
CA ASN A 323 5.51 -22.32 1.30
C ASN A 323 6.85 -21.79 0.84
N ILE A 324 7.27 -22.18 -0.35
CA ILE A 324 8.49 -21.70 -0.98
C ILE A 324 8.13 -21.22 -2.38
N SER A 325 8.39 -19.94 -2.65
CA SER A 325 8.22 -19.38 -3.99
C SER A 325 9.52 -18.78 -4.55
N PHE A 326 9.57 -18.64 -5.85
CA PHE A 326 10.71 -18.11 -6.60
C PHE A 326 10.24 -16.90 -7.43
N PRO A 327 10.11 -15.72 -6.78
CA PRO A 327 9.72 -14.49 -7.45
C PRO A 327 10.79 -14.03 -8.42
N VAL A 328 10.34 -13.54 -9.56
CA VAL A 328 11.14 -12.82 -10.55
C VAL A 328 10.38 -11.55 -10.94
N PHE A 329 11.10 -10.48 -11.24
CA PHE A 329 10.48 -9.26 -11.74
C PHE A 329 11.34 -8.58 -12.80
N TRP A 330 10.68 -7.80 -13.63
CA TRP A 330 11.25 -6.76 -14.47
C TRP A 330 10.49 -5.46 -14.21
N LYS A 331 11.23 -4.38 -13.96
CA LYS A 331 10.70 -3.05 -13.68
C LYS A 331 11.23 -2.07 -14.71
N TYR A 332 10.35 -1.21 -15.20
CA TYR A 332 10.67 -0.11 -16.10
C TYR A 332 10.14 1.19 -15.51
N VAL A 333 10.98 2.22 -15.45
CA VAL A 333 10.65 3.56 -14.95
C VAL A 333 11.04 4.58 -16.02
N PHE A 334 10.12 5.52 -16.32
CA PHE A 334 10.34 6.56 -17.33
C PHE A 334 9.94 7.93 -16.78
#